data_c17ba31b3dcc0da160296b9ad5719751
#
_entry.id   c17ba31b3dcc0da160296b9ad5719751
#
_cell.length_a   1.000
_cell.length_b   1.000
_cell.length_c   1.000
_cell.angle_alpha   90.00
_cell.angle_beta   90.00
_cell.angle_gamma   90.00
#
_symmetry.space_group_name_H-M   'P 1'
#
loop_
_entity.id
_entity.type
_entity.pdbx_description
1 polymer ?
#
loop_
_entity_poly.entity_id
_entity_poly.type
_entity_poly.pdbx_seq_one_letter_code
_entity_poly.pdbx_strand_id
1 'polypeptide(L)'
;ASVGDLFLGAFFPGLMLGAMYVAYVLMLGIFSPRSVPLPEDRPTITPKVFWDVLVAVVPTAALILAVLGSIFAGLATPTEASGVGAVGAMLLAAANRRLTWQVLKDSLAQTTRTASFIFAIFLGATAFAVVLRGLGGDEVIENALLGLPFPPEGILLTILFVVFLLGFFLDWVEITLIILPLVAP
;
A
#
# COMPACT_ATOMS: atom_id res chain seq x y z
N ALA A 1 -1.36 -14.03 -14.72
CA ALA A 1 -1.88 -13.89 -13.35
C ALA A 1 -3.04 -12.90 -13.36
N SER A 2 -4.15 -13.22 -12.69
CA SER A 2 -5.24 -12.26 -12.58
C SER A 2 -4.88 -11.18 -11.55
N VAL A 3 -5.48 -9.99 -11.69
CA VAL A 3 -5.28 -8.92 -10.70
C VAL A 3 -5.73 -9.38 -9.31
N GLY A 4 -6.80 -10.21 -9.24
CA GLY A 4 -7.24 -10.83 -7.99
C GLY A 4 -6.19 -11.72 -7.34
N ASP A 5 -5.46 -12.52 -8.12
CA ASP A 5 -4.38 -13.39 -7.61
C ASP A 5 -3.22 -12.57 -7.01
N LEU A 6 -2.89 -11.41 -7.63
CA LEU A 6 -1.88 -10.49 -7.09
C LEU A 6 -2.30 -9.90 -5.74
N PHE A 7 -3.56 -9.48 -5.61
CA PHE A 7 -4.09 -8.98 -4.34
C PHE A 7 -4.13 -10.08 -3.27
N LEU A 8 -4.52 -11.31 -3.63
CA LEU A 8 -4.50 -12.46 -2.72
C LEU A 8 -3.07 -12.80 -2.28
N GLY A 9 -2.11 -12.72 -3.22
CA GLY A 9 -0.69 -12.92 -2.93
C GLY A 9 -0.12 -11.92 -1.92
N ALA A 10 -0.62 -10.68 -1.91
CA ALA A 10 -0.21 -9.65 -0.96
C ALA A 10 -0.86 -9.80 0.42
N PHE A 11 -1.94 -10.59 0.55
CA PHE A 11 -2.72 -10.71 1.78
C PHE A 11 -1.90 -11.31 2.94
N PHE A 12 -1.24 -12.43 2.72
CA PHE A 12 -0.42 -13.09 3.74
C PHE A 12 0.79 -12.26 4.17
N PRO A 13 1.61 -11.72 3.25
CA PRO A 13 2.70 -10.81 3.61
C PRO A 13 2.21 -9.57 4.37
N GLY A 14 1.04 -9.02 4.01
CA GLY A 14 0.44 -7.89 4.70
C GLY A 14 0.03 -8.21 6.13
N LEU A 15 -0.62 -9.37 6.36
CA LEU A 15 -0.94 -9.84 7.71
C LEU A 15 0.31 -10.10 8.55
N MET A 16 1.33 -10.72 7.95
CA MET A 16 2.60 -10.97 8.62
C MET A 16 3.28 -9.67 9.05
N LEU A 17 3.32 -8.68 8.17
CA LEU A 17 3.86 -7.36 8.48
C LEU A 17 3.08 -6.68 9.61
N GLY A 18 1.75 -6.71 9.56
CA GLY A 18 0.89 -6.20 10.63
C GLY A 18 1.16 -6.88 11.97
N ALA A 19 1.29 -8.22 11.97
CA ALA A 19 1.63 -8.98 13.17
C ALA A 19 3.04 -8.62 13.71
N MET A 20 4.01 -8.40 12.82
CA MET A 20 5.36 -7.96 13.20
C MET A 20 5.33 -6.56 13.85
N TYR A 21 4.53 -5.62 13.35
CA TYR A 21 4.37 -4.31 13.98
C TYR A 21 3.74 -4.42 15.36
N VAL A 22 2.69 -5.21 15.51
CA VAL A 22 2.07 -5.46 16.82
C VAL A 22 3.08 -6.10 17.79
N ALA A 23 3.80 -7.12 17.34
CA ALA A 23 4.84 -7.77 18.14
C ALA A 23 5.94 -6.77 18.57
N TYR A 24 6.39 -5.93 17.64
CA TYR A 24 7.41 -4.91 17.93
C TYR A 24 6.94 -3.90 18.97
N VAL A 25 5.71 -3.38 18.86
CA VAL A 25 5.14 -2.45 19.85
C VAL A 25 4.99 -3.12 21.21
N LEU A 26 4.54 -4.37 21.26
CA LEU A 26 4.43 -5.15 22.51
C LEU A 26 5.81 -5.39 23.13
N MET A 27 6.81 -5.74 22.34
CA MET A 27 8.20 -5.89 22.81
C MET A 27 8.74 -4.59 23.38
N LEU A 28 8.55 -3.46 22.71
CA LEU A 28 8.94 -2.16 23.23
C LEU A 28 8.23 -1.83 24.54
N GLY A 29 6.93 -2.13 24.65
CA GLY A 29 6.16 -1.93 25.88
C GLY A 29 6.69 -2.75 27.05
N ILE A 30 7.22 -3.96 26.80
CA ILE A 30 7.77 -4.86 27.82
C ILE A 30 9.22 -4.48 28.16
N PHE A 31 10.09 -4.32 27.15
CA PHE A 31 11.53 -4.12 27.35
C PHE A 31 11.95 -2.68 27.56
N SER A 32 11.16 -1.72 27.05
CA SER A 32 11.46 -0.30 27.13
C SER A 32 10.21 0.56 27.37
N PRO A 33 9.53 0.42 28.53
CA PRO A 33 8.26 1.12 28.82
C PRO A 33 8.33 2.65 28.68
N ARG A 34 9.54 3.21 28.88
CA ARG A 34 9.78 4.66 28.74
C ARG A 34 9.69 5.16 27.29
N SER A 35 9.93 4.28 26.31
CA SER A 35 9.86 4.61 24.88
C SER A 35 8.43 4.60 24.34
N VAL A 36 7.49 4.04 25.10
CA VAL A 36 6.06 3.97 24.77
C VAL A 36 5.27 4.59 25.94
N PRO A 37 5.34 5.93 26.10
CA PRO A 37 4.61 6.59 27.18
C PRO A 37 3.11 6.40 26.96
N LEU A 38 2.44 5.97 28.02
CA LEU A 38 0.99 5.79 27.99
C LEU A 38 0.33 7.17 28.16
N PRO A 39 -0.71 7.49 27.36
CA PRO A 39 -1.45 8.75 27.50
C PRO A 39 -1.96 8.95 28.93
N GLU A 40 -1.88 10.16 29.45
CA GLU A 40 -2.38 10.49 30.79
C GLU A 40 -3.90 10.36 30.88
N ASP A 41 -4.60 10.72 29.79
CA ASP A 41 -6.06 10.60 29.66
C ASP A 41 -6.44 9.23 29.08
N ARG A 42 -6.26 8.15 29.83
CA ARG A 42 -6.74 6.84 29.40
C ARG A 42 -8.23 6.70 29.66
N PRO A 43 -9.06 6.51 28.63
CA PRO A 43 -10.42 6.09 28.88
C PRO A 43 -10.40 4.71 29.55
N THR A 44 -11.05 4.58 30.67
CA THR A 44 -11.30 3.25 31.26
C THR A 44 -12.06 2.39 30.25
N ILE A 45 -11.60 1.15 30.04
CA ILE A 45 -12.25 0.21 29.12
C ILE A 45 -13.62 -0.14 29.70
N THR A 46 -14.62 0.60 29.26
CA THR A 46 -16.02 0.36 29.61
C THR A 46 -16.76 -0.30 28.44
N PRO A 47 -17.85 -1.05 28.67
CA PRO A 47 -18.66 -1.60 27.59
C PRO A 47 -19.14 -0.51 26.59
N LYS A 48 -19.31 0.73 27.07
CA LYS A 48 -19.66 1.86 26.22
C LYS A 48 -18.53 2.20 25.23
N VAL A 49 -17.28 2.28 25.71
CA VAL A 49 -16.11 2.55 24.83
C VAL A 49 -15.97 1.45 23.79
N PHE A 50 -16.17 0.19 24.17
CA PHE A 50 -16.17 -0.92 23.22
C PHE A 50 -17.26 -0.78 22.15
N TRP A 51 -18.46 -0.39 22.54
CA TRP A 51 -19.57 -0.15 21.61
C TRP A 51 -19.29 1.04 20.66
N ASP A 52 -18.77 2.12 21.20
CA ASP A 52 -18.40 3.31 20.41
C ASP A 52 -17.32 2.98 19.37
N VAL A 53 -16.34 2.15 19.73
CA VAL A 53 -15.31 1.65 18.80
C VAL A 53 -15.93 0.76 17.72
N LEU A 54 -16.82 -0.17 18.09
CA LEU A 54 -17.51 -1.01 17.10
C LEU A 54 -18.31 -0.19 16.10
N VAL A 55 -19.09 0.78 16.57
CA VAL A 55 -19.90 1.65 15.72
C VAL A 55 -19.04 2.49 14.78
N ALA A 56 -17.84 2.90 15.21
CA ALA A 56 -16.92 3.67 14.39
C ALA A 56 -16.17 2.79 13.36
N VAL A 57 -15.73 1.60 13.77
CA VAL A 57 -14.84 0.74 12.97
C VAL A 57 -15.62 -0.16 12.00
N VAL A 58 -16.73 -0.76 12.47
CA VAL A 58 -17.47 -1.77 11.68
C VAL A 58 -17.94 -1.27 10.31
N PRO A 59 -18.52 -0.06 10.17
CA PRO A 59 -18.98 0.42 8.87
C PRO A 59 -17.83 0.59 7.88
N THR A 60 -16.68 1.11 8.34
CA THR A 60 -15.49 1.29 7.51
C THR A 60 -14.87 -0.05 7.14
N ALA A 61 -14.75 -0.96 8.10
CA ALA A 61 -14.26 -2.31 7.86
C ALA A 61 -15.17 -3.09 6.90
N ALA A 62 -16.48 -2.98 7.05
CA ALA A 62 -17.46 -3.60 6.15
C ALA A 62 -17.33 -3.06 4.72
N LEU A 63 -17.11 -1.75 4.55
CA LEU A 63 -16.87 -1.17 3.24
C LEU A 63 -15.59 -1.70 2.60
N ILE A 64 -14.49 -1.76 3.36
CA ILE A 64 -13.21 -2.32 2.88
C ILE A 64 -13.39 -3.79 2.48
N LEU A 65 -14.04 -4.59 3.32
CA LEU A 65 -14.31 -6.00 3.04
C LEU A 65 -15.22 -6.19 1.84
N ALA A 66 -16.21 -5.32 1.64
CA ALA A 66 -17.09 -5.38 0.46
C ALA A 66 -16.32 -5.08 -0.83
N VAL A 67 -15.47 -4.05 -0.83
CA VAL A 67 -14.66 -3.65 -1.99
C VAL A 67 -13.62 -4.73 -2.31
N LEU A 68 -12.76 -5.08 -1.36
CA LEU A 68 -11.72 -6.10 -1.58
C LEU A 68 -12.31 -7.48 -1.80
N GLY A 69 -13.37 -7.83 -1.07
CA GLY A 69 -14.06 -9.11 -1.22
C GLY A 69 -14.68 -9.27 -2.60
N SER A 70 -15.22 -8.19 -3.20
CA SER A 70 -15.74 -8.23 -4.57
C SER A 70 -14.66 -8.50 -5.63
N ILE A 71 -13.44 -7.96 -5.41
CA ILE A 71 -12.28 -8.22 -6.26
C ILE A 71 -11.81 -9.67 -6.09
N PHE A 72 -11.67 -10.15 -4.86
CA PHE A 72 -11.22 -11.51 -4.56
C PHE A 72 -12.18 -12.59 -5.06
N ALA A 73 -13.48 -12.30 -4.97
CA ALA A 73 -14.51 -13.17 -5.51
C ALA A 73 -14.62 -13.13 -7.05
N GLY A 74 -13.83 -12.27 -7.73
CA GLY A 74 -13.89 -12.09 -9.17
C GLY A 74 -15.19 -11.44 -9.68
N LEU A 75 -15.97 -10.82 -8.79
CA LEU A 75 -17.25 -10.18 -9.10
C LEU A 75 -17.08 -8.79 -9.70
N ALA A 76 -15.99 -8.10 -9.38
CA ALA A 76 -15.70 -6.77 -9.87
C ALA A 76 -14.21 -6.61 -10.20
N THR A 77 -13.93 -5.85 -11.24
CA THR A 77 -12.56 -5.35 -11.50
C THR A 77 -12.17 -4.31 -10.47
N PRO A 78 -10.86 -4.06 -10.23
CA PRO A 78 -10.42 -3.01 -9.31
C PRO A 78 -11.03 -1.64 -9.60
N THR A 79 -11.23 -1.30 -10.88
CA THR A 79 -11.84 -0.04 -11.29
C THR A 79 -13.31 0.04 -10.90
N GLU A 80 -14.08 -1.02 -11.13
CA GLU A 80 -15.49 -1.09 -10.73
C GLU A 80 -15.64 -1.08 -9.21
N ALA A 81 -14.83 -1.86 -8.51
CA ALA A 81 -14.80 -1.91 -7.04
C ALA A 81 -14.43 -0.55 -6.42
N SER A 82 -13.53 0.21 -7.05
CA SER A 82 -13.18 1.56 -6.58
C SER A 82 -14.36 2.52 -6.70
N GLY A 83 -15.15 2.42 -7.77
CA GLY A 83 -16.38 3.20 -7.93
C GLY A 83 -17.42 2.88 -6.85
N VAL A 84 -17.63 1.59 -6.57
CA VAL A 84 -18.52 1.13 -5.47
C VAL A 84 -17.98 1.64 -4.12
N GLY A 85 -16.67 1.56 -3.91
CA GLY A 85 -16.01 2.09 -2.70
C GLY A 85 -16.21 3.58 -2.51
N ALA A 86 -16.09 4.36 -3.59
CA ALA A 86 -16.31 5.81 -3.54
C ALA A 86 -17.78 6.14 -3.17
N VAL A 87 -18.74 5.47 -3.79
CA VAL A 87 -20.17 5.63 -3.45
C VAL A 87 -20.44 5.20 -2.00
N GLY A 88 -19.89 4.07 -1.59
CA GLY A 88 -20.02 3.59 -0.21
C GLY A 88 -19.43 4.55 0.82
N ALA A 89 -18.26 5.14 0.55
CA ALA A 89 -17.66 6.16 1.41
C ALA A 89 -18.51 7.43 1.48
N MET A 90 -19.09 7.88 0.36
CA MET A 90 -20.02 9.00 0.34
C MET A 90 -21.29 8.72 1.16
N LEU A 91 -21.84 7.51 1.05
CA LEU A 91 -23.00 7.09 1.85
C LEU A 91 -22.68 7.05 3.34
N LEU A 92 -21.52 6.53 3.75
CA LEU A 92 -21.07 6.56 5.14
C LEU A 92 -20.87 7.99 5.65
N ALA A 93 -20.27 8.87 4.85
CA ALA A 93 -20.10 10.27 5.21
C ALA A 93 -21.46 10.99 5.34
N ALA A 94 -22.43 10.69 4.47
CA ALA A 94 -23.79 11.22 4.54
C ALA A 94 -24.53 10.71 5.78
N ALA A 95 -24.44 9.41 6.08
CA ALA A 95 -25.04 8.81 7.27
C ALA A 95 -24.51 9.44 8.56
N ASN A 96 -23.23 9.77 8.60
CA ASN A 96 -22.57 10.47 9.70
C ASN A 96 -22.78 12.00 9.66
N ARG A 97 -23.60 12.52 8.73
CA ARG A 97 -23.85 13.95 8.53
C ARG A 97 -22.58 14.79 8.30
N ARG A 98 -21.54 14.17 7.72
CA ARG A 98 -20.25 14.80 7.41
C ARG A 98 -20.09 15.09 5.92
N LEU A 99 -20.99 14.64 5.05
CA LEU A 99 -20.95 14.92 3.62
C LEU A 99 -21.41 16.35 3.36
N THR A 100 -20.47 17.25 3.13
CA THR A 100 -20.71 18.63 2.74
C THR A 100 -20.15 18.89 1.34
N TRP A 101 -20.64 19.94 0.68
CA TRP A 101 -20.10 20.33 -0.63
C TRP A 101 -18.61 20.67 -0.58
N GLN A 102 -18.15 21.22 0.54
CA GLN A 102 -16.73 21.51 0.74
C GLN A 102 -15.92 20.22 0.85
N VAL A 103 -16.37 19.25 1.64
CA VAL A 103 -15.70 17.94 1.77
C VAL A 103 -15.60 17.23 0.41
N LEU A 104 -16.66 17.30 -0.40
CA LEU A 104 -16.65 16.72 -1.74
C LEU A 104 -15.61 17.40 -2.65
N LYS A 105 -15.59 18.74 -2.67
CA LYS A 105 -14.59 19.52 -3.43
C LYS A 105 -13.16 19.22 -3.00
N ASP A 106 -12.91 19.18 -1.70
CA ASP A 106 -11.58 18.92 -1.16
C ASP A 106 -11.11 17.50 -1.51
N SER A 107 -12.01 16.51 -1.39
CA SER A 107 -11.74 15.12 -1.79
C SER A 107 -11.42 15.00 -3.28
N LEU A 108 -12.21 15.66 -4.15
CA LEU A 108 -11.97 15.67 -5.59
C LEU A 108 -10.64 16.36 -5.93
N ALA A 109 -10.35 17.50 -5.32
CA ALA A 109 -9.10 18.22 -5.52
C ALA A 109 -7.89 17.39 -5.08
N GLN A 110 -7.99 16.71 -3.94
CA GLN A 110 -6.93 15.84 -3.45
C GLN A 110 -6.74 14.62 -4.36
N THR A 111 -7.83 13.98 -4.79
CA THR A 111 -7.78 12.86 -5.74
C THR A 111 -7.12 13.29 -7.05
N THR A 112 -7.49 14.45 -7.58
CA THR A 112 -6.87 14.99 -8.80
C THR A 112 -5.37 15.22 -8.63
N ARG A 113 -4.94 15.80 -7.51
CA ARG A 113 -3.51 16.02 -7.22
C ARG A 113 -2.76 14.70 -7.15
N THR A 114 -3.28 13.72 -6.42
CA THR A 114 -2.65 12.39 -6.29
C THR A 114 -2.58 11.68 -7.63
N ALA A 115 -3.66 11.67 -8.40
CA ALA A 115 -3.68 11.08 -9.73
C ALA A 115 -2.68 11.78 -10.67
N SER A 116 -2.65 13.12 -10.70
CA SER A 116 -1.69 13.88 -11.50
C SER A 116 -0.25 13.58 -11.13
N PHE A 117 0.05 13.44 -9.85
CA PHE A 117 1.37 13.07 -9.35
C PHE A 117 1.79 11.67 -9.86
N ILE A 118 0.90 10.68 -9.72
CA ILE A 118 1.16 9.31 -10.21
C ILE A 118 1.39 9.30 -11.72
N PHE A 119 0.57 10.01 -12.49
CA PHE A 119 0.75 10.13 -13.94
C PHE A 119 2.05 10.82 -14.33
N ALA A 120 2.47 11.84 -13.60
CA ALA A 120 3.76 12.51 -13.84
C ALA A 120 4.94 11.56 -13.62
N ILE A 121 4.92 10.76 -12.53
CA ILE A 121 5.93 9.71 -12.29
C ILE A 121 5.90 8.69 -13.41
N PHE A 122 4.73 8.21 -13.81
CA PHE A 122 4.58 7.22 -14.88
C PHE A 122 5.18 7.70 -16.21
N LEU A 123 4.92 8.96 -16.59
CA LEU A 123 5.51 9.56 -17.80
C LEU A 123 7.04 9.67 -17.68
N GLY A 124 7.54 10.12 -16.53
CA GLY A 124 8.97 10.20 -16.27
C GLY A 124 9.65 8.82 -16.30
N ALA A 125 9.05 7.83 -15.64
CA ALA A 125 9.52 6.45 -15.63
C ALA A 125 9.55 5.83 -17.03
N THR A 126 8.50 6.06 -17.82
CA THR A 126 8.43 5.57 -19.21
C THR A 126 9.51 6.23 -20.08
N ALA A 127 9.70 7.53 -19.98
CA ALA A 127 10.74 8.23 -20.70
C ALA A 127 12.14 7.74 -20.32
N PHE A 128 12.40 7.55 -19.02
CA PHE A 128 13.64 6.99 -18.51
C PHE A 128 13.89 5.56 -19.04
N ALA A 129 12.90 4.68 -18.97
CA ALA A 129 13.01 3.31 -19.46
C ALA A 129 13.31 3.24 -20.96
N VAL A 130 12.66 4.08 -21.77
CA VAL A 130 12.93 4.14 -23.22
C VAL A 130 14.36 4.58 -23.52
N VAL A 131 14.85 5.63 -22.84
CA VAL A 131 16.23 6.10 -23.00
C VAL A 131 17.22 5.06 -22.54
N LEU A 132 17.00 4.43 -21.37
CA LEU A 132 17.88 3.42 -20.81
C LEU A 132 18.03 2.21 -21.76
N ARG A 133 16.91 1.70 -22.28
CA ARG A 133 16.91 0.64 -23.30
C ARG A 133 17.63 1.05 -24.57
N GLY A 134 17.36 2.25 -25.07
CA GLY A 134 18.03 2.78 -26.25
C GLY A 134 19.54 2.89 -26.10
N LEU A 135 20.04 3.02 -24.89
CA LEU A 135 21.47 3.05 -24.55
C LEU A 135 22.06 1.67 -24.20
N GLY A 136 21.26 0.59 -24.28
CA GLY A 136 21.71 -0.76 -23.90
C GLY A 136 21.79 -0.97 -22.38
N GLY A 137 21.07 -0.18 -21.60
CA GLY A 137 21.10 -0.27 -20.13
C GLY A 137 20.58 -1.60 -19.59
N ASP A 138 19.62 -2.20 -20.27
CA ASP A 138 19.08 -3.52 -19.90
C ASP A 138 20.19 -4.59 -19.94
N GLU A 139 21.01 -4.61 -21.01
CA GLU A 139 22.14 -5.54 -21.14
C GLU A 139 23.21 -5.31 -20.07
N VAL A 140 23.46 -4.07 -19.68
CA VAL A 140 24.41 -3.74 -18.61
C VAL A 140 23.91 -4.26 -17.26
N ILE A 141 22.63 -4.10 -16.96
CA ILE A 141 22.03 -4.57 -15.71
C ILE A 141 22.00 -6.10 -15.68
N GLU A 142 21.54 -6.73 -16.77
CA GLU A 142 21.52 -8.19 -16.90
C GLU A 142 22.91 -8.80 -16.71
N ASN A 143 23.91 -8.30 -17.43
CA ASN A 143 25.29 -8.77 -17.30
C ASN A 143 25.85 -8.54 -15.89
N ALA A 144 25.52 -7.43 -15.25
CA ALA A 144 25.93 -7.16 -13.88
C ALA A 144 25.31 -8.15 -12.88
N LEU A 145 24.04 -8.51 -13.06
CA LEU A 145 23.33 -9.47 -12.20
C LEU A 145 23.82 -10.90 -12.44
N LEU A 146 23.97 -11.31 -13.71
CA LEU A 146 24.45 -12.64 -14.08
C LEU A 146 25.95 -12.84 -13.78
N GLY A 147 26.72 -11.76 -13.72
CA GLY A 147 28.11 -11.77 -13.30
C GLY A 147 28.34 -11.95 -11.80
N LEU A 148 27.29 -11.95 -10.98
CA LEU A 148 27.42 -12.18 -9.55
C LEU A 148 27.74 -13.65 -9.27
N PRO A 149 28.68 -13.95 -8.35
CA PRO A 149 29.07 -15.32 -8.00
C PRO A 149 28.04 -15.99 -7.06
N PHE A 150 26.75 -15.79 -7.32
CA PHE A 150 25.66 -16.31 -6.50
C PHE A 150 24.76 -17.25 -7.31
N PRO A 151 24.14 -18.25 -6.67
CA PRO A 151 23.06 -19.02 -7.27
C PRO A 151 21.83 -18.12 -7.53
N PRO A 152 20.86 -18.55 -8.34
CA PRO A 152 19.66 -17.75 -8.68
C PRO A 152 18.94 -17.16 -7.46
N GLU A 153 18.86 -17.91 -6.36
CA GLU A 153 18.25 -17.45 -5.10
C GLU A 153 19.07 -16.32 -4.47
N GLY A 154 20.41 -16.36 -4.61
CA GLY A 154 21.30 -15.31 -4.12
C GLY A 154 21.20 -14.03 -4.95
N ILE A 155 21.01 -14.15 -6.26
CA ILE A 155 20.73 -13.00 -7.14
C ILE A 155 19.40 -12.37 -6.75
N LEU A 156 18.35 -13.17 -6.54
CA LEU A 156 17.05 -12.69 -6.09
C LEU A 156 17.15 -11.94 -4.74
N LEU A 157 17.88 -12.52 -3.78
CA LEU A 157 18.11 -11.86 -2.49
C LEU A 157 18.88 -10.54 -2.64
N THR A 158 19.84 -10.47 -3.57
CA THR A 158 20.56 -9.23 -3.86
C THR A 158 19.63 -8.17 -4.41
N ILE A 159 18.76 -8.52 -5.36
CA ILE A 159 17.75 -7.61 -5.91
C ILE A 159 16.82 -7.12 -4.80
N LEU A 160 16.29 -8.03 -3.99
CA LEU A 160 15.41 -7.67 -2.87
C LEU A 160 16.11 -6.77 -1.85
N PHE A 161 17.39 -7.00 -1.60
CA PHE A 161 18.18 -6.15 -0.70
C PHE A 161 18.38 -4.74 -1.27
N VAL A 162 18.68 -4.63 -2.57
CA VAL A 162 18.78 -3.32 -3.24
C VAL A 162 17.43 -2.59 -3.21
N VAL A 163 16.34 -3.27 -3.55
CA VAL A 163 14.98 -2.70 -3.46
C VAL A 163 14.64 -2.26 -2.03
N PHE A 164 15.03 -3.05 -1.04
CA PHE A 164 14.85 -2.68 0.36
C PHE A 164 15.60 -1.39 0.71
N LEU A 165 16.87 -1.26 0.29
CA LEU A 165 17.63 -0.03 0.52
C LEU A 165 17.03 1.17 -0.22
N LEU A 166 16.59 0.99 -1.45
CA LEU A 166 15.92 2.05 -2.22
C LEU A 166 14.62 2.51 -1.57
N GLY A 167 13.91 1.60 -0.88
CA GLY A 167 12.67 1.92 -0.15
C GLY A 167 12.84 2.91 1.00
N PHE A 168 14.07 3.22 1.44
CA PHE A 168 14.33 4.32 2.38
C PHE A 168 14.32 5.71 1.72
N PHE A 169 14.45 5.77 0.39
CA PHE A 169 14.60 7.01 -0.36
C PHE A 169 13.49 7.23 -1.39
N LEU A 170 12.98 6.15 -1.97
CA LEU A 170 11.97 6.15 -3.02
C LEU A 170 10.63 5.67 -2.46
N ASP A 171 9.54 6.24 -2.99
CA ASP A 171 8.20 5.75 -2.72
C ASP A 171 7.93 4.45 -3.50
N TRP A 172 6.93 3.68 -3.05
CA TRP A 172 6.53 2.41 -3.67
C TRP A 172 6.14 2.55 -5.15
N VAL A 173 5.58 3.71 -5.54
CA VAL A 173 5.21 3.99 -6.94
C VAL A 173 6.45 4.03 -7.83
N GLU A 174 7.49 4.72 -7.40
CA GLU A 174 8.76 4.86 -8.13
C GLU A 174 9.49 3.52 -8.24
N ILE A 175 9.54 2.76 -7.14
CA ILE A 175 10.14 1.42 -7.15
C ILE A 175 9.41 0.50 -8.13
N THR A 176 8.08 0.51 -8.12
CA THR A 176 7.26 -0.36 -8.97
C THR A 176 7.36 0.04 -10.46
N LEU A 177 7.39 1.33 -10.76
CA LEU A 177 7.34 1.82 -12.14
C LEU A 177 8.71 1.95 -12.80
N ILE A 178 9.78 2.15 -12.01
CA ILE A 178 11.14 2.36 -12.52
C ILE A 178 12.00 1.13 -12.28
N ILE A 179 12.13 0.71 -11.03
CA ILE A 179 13.11 -0.31 -10.63
C ILE A 179 12.65 -1.71 -11.05
N LEU A 180 11.38 -2.05 -10.79
CA LEU A 180 10.89 -3.40 -11.07
C LEU A 180 11.00 -3.80 -12.56
N PRO A 181 10.64 -2.95 -13.55
CA PRO A 181 10.83 -3.29 -14.97
C PRO A 181 12.30 -3.40 -15.41
N LEU A 182 13.25 -2.87 -14.63
CA LEU A 182 14.68 -2.96 -14.94
C LEU A 182 15.32 -4.27 -14.46
N VAL A 183 14.78 -4.83 -13.36
CA VAL A 183 15.35 -6.05 -12.74
C VAL A 183 14.51 -7.31 -12.99
N ALA A 184 13.29 -7.17 -13.51
CA ALA A 184 12.39 -8.24 -13.89
C ALA A 184 11.84 -7.98 -15.30
N PRO A 185 12.66 -8.14 -16.36
CA PRO A 185 12.27 -7.92 -17.75
C PRO A 185 11.25 -8.96 -18.25
#